data_5116d1624225e4395a046425bfff45db
#
_entry.id   5116d1624225e4395a046425bfff45db
#
_cell.length_a   1.000
_cell.length_b   1.000
_cell.length_c   1.000
_cell.angle_alpha   90.00
_cell.angle_beta   90.00
_cell.angle_gamma   90.00
#
_symmetry.space_group_name_H-M   'P 1'
#
loop_
_entity.id
_entity.type
_entity.pdbx_description
1 polymer ?
#
loop_
_entity_poly.entity_id
_entity_poly.type
_entity_poly.pdbx_seq_one_letter_code
_entity_poly.pdbx_strand_id
1 'polypeptide(L)'
;IMLQNGEALLIDMDKVSYGHPVIEFACMALGFVIFGELDHSVTEKFLTYSYETGLEFWHKAVKRYLGTDDDNFAHSVEDKAYAVGYIRYLSHVLKRHSHDSKEGKDAIEFCSKRLEDVLSRVETLDF
;
A
#
# COMPACT_ATOMS: atom_id res chain seq x y z
N ILE A 1 -6.51 -2.00 -14.82
CA ILE A 1 -7.88 -2.53 -15.03
C ILE A 1 -8.58 -1.62 -16.01
N MET A 2 -9.25 -2.19 -17.00
CA MET A 2 -10.16 -1.49 -17.90
C MET A 2 -11.59 -1.96 -17.66
N LEU A 3 -12.55 -1.05 -17.81
CA LEU A 3 -13.98 -1.39 -17.84
C LEU A 3 -14.45 -1.43 -19.28
N GLN A 4 -15.01 -2.56 -19.72
CA GLN A 4 -15.58 -2.73 -21.05
C GLN A 4 -16.94 -3.47 -20.93
N ASN A 5 -18.00 -2.86 -21.42
CA ASN A 5 -19.36 -3.43 -21.38
C ASN A 5 -19.83 -3.86 -19.98
N GLY A 6 -19.41 -3.13 -18.92
CA GLY A 6 -19.75 -3.44 -17.53
C GLY A 6 -18.90 -4.54 -16.90
N GLU A 7 -17.90 -5.07 -17.61
CA GLU A 7 -16.96 -6.06 -17.10
C GLU A 7 -15.61 -5.43 -16.80
N ALA A 8 -14.96 -5.89 -15.71
CA ALA A 8 -13.61 -5.49 -15.36
C ALA A 8 -12.60 -6.42 -16.04
N LEU A 9 -11.74 -5.86 -16.86
CA LEU A 9 -10.68 -6.58 -17.56
C LEU A 9 -9.33 -6.27 -16.93
N LEU A 10 -8.56 -7.30 -16.61
CA LEU A 10 -7.15 -7.15 -16.26
C LEU A 10 -6.32 -6.97 -17.53
N ILE A 11 -5.46 -5.95 -17.51
CA ILE A 11 -4.54 -5.63 -18.59
C ILE A 11 -3.13 -5.54 -18.03
N ASP A 12 -2.12 -5.58 -18.90
CA ASP A 12 -0.70 -5.44 -18.53
C ASP A 12 -0.24 -6.58 -17.59
N MET A 13 -0.49 -7.82 -18.01
CA MET A 13 -0.24 -9.04 -17.24
C MET A 13 1.17 -9.61 -17.45
N ASP A 14 2.08 -8.87 -18.05
CA ASP A 14 3.43 -9.33 -18.40
C ASP A 14 4.34 -9.58 -17.18
N LYS A 15 3.96 -9.07 -16.00
CA LYS A 15 4.69 -9.24 -14.73
C LYS A 15 3.98 -10.11 -13.70
N VAL A 16 2.98 -10.87 -14.13
CA VAL A 16 2.33 -11.82 -13.22
C VAL A 16 3.31 -12.90 -12.80
N SER A 17 3.45 -13.08 -11.51
CA SER A 17 4.33 -14.09 -10.93
C SER A 17 3.66 -14.78 -9.73
N TYR A 18 4.11 -15.97 -9.44
CA TYR A 18 3.68 -16.69 -8.24
C TYR A 18 4.47 -16.20 -7.02
N GLY A 19 3.78 -15.86 -5.93
CA GLY A 19 4.42 -15.37 -4.72
C GLY A 19 3.45 -15.23 -3.55
N HIS A 20 3.97 -14.81 -2.40
CA HIS A 20 3.15 -14.58 -1.22
C HIS A 20 2.26 -13.34 -1.42
N PRO A 21 0.94 -13.40 -1.07
CA PRO A 21 -0.01 -12.32 -1.30
C PRO A 21 0.38 -10.97 -0.67
N VAL A 22 1.15 -10.99 0.42
CA VAL A 22 1.62 -9.77 1.10
C VAL A 22 2.35 -8.80 0.16
N ILE A 23 3.03 -9.32 -0.87
CA ILE A 23 3.76 -8.49 -1.84
C ILE A 23 2.77 -7.69 -2.70
N GLU A 24 1.69 -8.33 -3.15
CA GLU A 24 0.64 -7.66 -3.92
C GLU A 24 -0.13 -6.67 -3.04
N PHE A 25 -0.47 -7.06 -1.83
CA PHE A 25 -1.09 -6.17 -0.85
C PHE A 25 -0.22 -4.95 -0.54
N ALA A 26 1.10 -5.13 -0.42
CA ALA A 26 2.01 -4.01 -0.24
C ALA A 26 2.04 -3.06 -1.45
N CYS A 27 1.90 -3.57 -2.67
CA CYS A 27 1.78 -2.73 -3.87
C CYS A 27 0.46 -1.94 -3.88
N MET A 28 -0.65 -2.57 -3.48
CA MET A 28 -1.94 -1.91 -3.33
C MET A 28 -1.89 -0.85 -2.22
N ALA A 29 -1.37 -1.20 -1.04
CA ALA A 29 -1.20 -0.27 0.08
C ALA A 29 -0.36 0.95 -0.31
N LEU A 30 0.71 0.78 -1.08
CA LEU A 30 1.51 1.88 -1.61
C LEU A 30 0.65 2.87 -2.41
N GLY A 31 -0.13 2.37 -3.37
CA GLY A 31 -0.91 3.21 -4.27
C GLY A 31 -2.10 3.87 -3.59
N PHE A 32 -2.85 3.12 -2.77
CA PHE A 32 -4.11 3.61 -2.19
C PHE A 32 -3.94 4.34 -0.86
N VAL A 33 -2.85 4.07 -0.11
CA VAL A 33 -2.67 4.58 1.25
C VAL A 33 -1.34 5.30 1.41
N ILE A 34 -0.21 4.59 1.32
CA ILE A 34 1.09 5.08 1.79
C ILE A 34 1.53 6.37 1.09
N PHE A 35 1.33 6.49 -0.22
CA PHE A 35 1.67 7.72 -0.94
C PHE A 35 0.83 8.93 -0.51
N GLY A 36 -0.38 8.71 -0.02
CA GLY A 36 -1.27 9.76 0.47
C GLY A 36 -1.10 10.09 1.95
N GLU A 37 -0.44 9.27 2.76
CA GLU A 37 -0.32 9.49 4.20
C GLU A 37 0.44 10.77 4.55
N LEU A 38 1.50 11.08 3.81
CA LEU A 38 2.30 12.29 4.03
C LEU A 38 1.62 13.54 3.46
N ASP A 39 0.96 13.40 2.32
CA ASP A 39 0.22 14.47 1.63
C ASP A 39 -0.98 13.89 0.88
N HIS A 40 -2.17 14.06 1.45
CA HIS A 40 -3.44 13.56 0.88
C HIS A 40 -3.67 14.07 -0.55
N SER A 41 -3.15 15.26 -0.91
CA SER A 41 -3.30 15.82 -2.25
C SER A 41 -2.63 14.96 -3.33
N VAL A 42 -1.67 14.13 -2.98
CA VAL A 42 -1.03 13.18 -3.90
C VAL A 42 -2.04 12.14 -4.38
N THR A 43 -2.83 11.59 -3.46
CA THR A 43 -3.90 10.63 -3.81
C THR A 43 -4.94 11.27 -4.71
N GLU A 44 -5.41 12.47 -4.39
CA GLU A 44 -6.42 13.17 -5.19
C GLU A 44 -5.93 13.48 -6.61
N LYS A 45 -4.69 13.93 -6.75
CA LYS A 45 -4.10 14.25 -8.07
C LYS A 45 -3.86 13.00 -8.93
N PHE A 46 -3.50 11.88 -8.31
CA PHE A 46 -3.10 10.67 -9.02
C PHE A 46 -4.27 9.71 -9.28
N LEU A 47 -5.17 9.57 -8.29
CA LEU A 47 -6.26 8.60 -8.31
C LEU A 47 -7.64 9.23 -8.52
N THR A 48 -7.72 10.57 -8.51
CA THR A 48 -8.96 11.34 -8.74
C THR A 48 -10.07 11.13 -7.70
N TYR A 49 -9.75 10.58 -6.52
CA TYR A 49 -10.65 10.43 -5.37
C TYR A 49 -9.92 10.80 -4.07
N SER A 50 -10.70 11.00 -2.98
CA SER A 50 -10.13 11.42 -1.70
C SER A 50 -9.30 10.31 -1.04
N TYR A 51 -8.36 10.71 -0.17
CA TYR A 51 -7.56 9.77 0.61
C TYR A 51 -8.43 8.81 1.43
N GLU A 52 -9.51 9.30 2.04
CA GLU A 52 -10.45 8.51 2.83
C GLU A 52 -11.14 7.43 1.97
N THR A 53 -11.49 7.76 0.74
CA THR A 53 -12.03 6.78 -0.23
C THR A 53 -11.00 5.68 -0.54
N GLY A 54 -9.73 6.06 -0.64
CA GLY A 54 -8.62 5.11 -0.82
C GLY A 54 -8.47 4.15 0.35
N LEU A 55 -8.53 4.67 1.59
CA LEU A 55 -8.49 3.87 2.82
C LEU A 55 -9.67 2.89 2.88
N GLU A 56 -10.88 3.38 2.63
CA GLU A 56 -12.07 2.53 2.66
C GLU A 56 -12.02 1.42 1.59
N PHE A 57 -11.58 1.76 0.38
CA PHE A 57 -11.39 0.79 -0.69
C PHE A 57 -10.36 -0.27 -0.30
N TRP A 58 -9.20 0.16 0.22
CA TRP A 58 -8.14 -0.72 0.67
C TRP A 58 -8.63 -1.72 1.71
N HIS A 59 -9.24 -1.25 2.79
CA HIS A 59 -9.78 -2.11 3.85
C HIS A 59 -10.81 -3.11 3.33
N LYS A 60 -11.76 -2.66 2.51
CA LYS A 60 -12.76 -3.54 1.88
C LYS A 60 -12.12 -4.58 0.95
N ALA A 61 -11.09 -4.20 0.20
CA ALA A 61 -10.39 -5.12 -0.69
C ALA A 61 -9.68 -6.24 0.09
N VAL A 62 -9.00 -5.90 1.20
CA VAL A 62 -8.38 -6.89 2.09
C VAL A 62 -9.42 -7.84 2.67
N LYS A 63 -10.51 -7.34 3.25
CA LYS A 63 -11.60 -8.16 3.79
C LYS A 63 -12.20 -9.07 2.73
N ARG A 64 -12.43 -8.53 1.53
CA ARG A 64 -12.99 -9.32 0.41
C ARG A 64 -12.07 -10.46 -0.02
N TYR A 65 -10.77 -10.20 -0.09
CA TYR A 65 -9.78 -11.23 -0.44
C TYR A 65 -9.72 -12.33 0.62
N LEU A 66 -9.71 -11.94 1.91
CA LEU A 66 -9.64 -12.87 3.03
C LEU A 66 -10.95 -13.64 3.26
N GLY A 67 -12.05 -13.19 2.68
CA GLY A 67 -13.38 -13.76 2.92
C GLY A 67 -13.85 -13.60 4.37
N THR A 68 -13.46 -12.50 5.04
CA THR A 68 -13.74 -12.26 6.47
C THR A 68 -14.49 -10.97 6.71
N ASP A 69 -15.28 -10.94 7.77
CA ASP A 69 -15.89 -9.73 8.33
C ASP A 69 -15.19 -9.26 9.61
N ASP A 70 -14.17 -10.00 10.08
CA ASP A 70 -13.37 -9.65 11.25
C ASP A 70 -12.38 -8.52 10.92
N ASP A 71 -12.66 -7.32 11.44
CA ASP A 71 -11.82 -6.13 11.26
C ASP A 71 -10.44 -6.30 11.91
N ASN A 72 -10.33 -6.98 13.06
CA ASN A 72 -9.04 -7.19 13.73
C ASN A 72 -8.12 -8.07 12.89
N PHE A 73 -8.67 -9.13 12.31
CA PHE A 73 -7.93 -10.00 11.39
C PHE A 73 -7.52 -9.23 10.13
N ALA A 74 -8.43 -8.48 9.52
CA ALA A 74 -8.12 -7.65 8.35
C ALA A 74 -7.01 -6.63 8.65
N HIS A 75 -7.10 -5.89 9.76
CA HIS A 75 -6.06 -4.94 10.17
C HIS A 75 -4.70 -5.61 10.44
N SER A 76 -4.68 -6.81 10.99
CA SER A 76 -3.41 -7.55 11.17
C SER A 76 -2.72 -7.87 9.83
N VAL A 77 -3.50 -8.15 8.78
CA VAL A 77 -2.98 -8.38 7.42
C VAL A 77 -2.58 -7.07 6.75
N GLU A 78 -3.33 -5.99 6.99
CA GLU A 78 -2.97 -4.65 6.52
C GLU A 78 -1.63 -4.19 7.12
N ASP A 79 -1.39 -4.40 8.42
CA ASP A 79 -0.12 -4.09 9.08
C ASP A 79 1.05 -4.84 8.40
N LYS A 80 0.87 -6.11 8.03
CA LYS A 80 1.89 -6.88 7.29
C LYS A 80 2.16 -6.28 5.90
N ALA A 81 1.11 -5.87 5.21
CA ALA A 81 1.24 -5.19 3.92
C ALA A 81 1.93 -3.82 4.06
N TYR A 82 1.61 -3.06 5.10
CA TYR A 82 2.26 -1.78 5.39
C TYR A 82 3.74 -1.95 5.70
N ALA A 83 4.15 -2.95 6.48
CA ALA A 83 5.56 -3.21 6.74
C ALA A 83 6.36 -3.37 5.44
N VAL A 84 5.87 -4.20 4.52
CA VAL A 84 6.49 -4.39 3.20
C VAL A 84 6.38 -3.14 2.33
N GLY A 85 5.25 -2.45 2.37
CA GLY A 85 4.97 -1.23 1.62
C GLY A 85 5.93 -0.08 1.97
N TYR A 86 6.14 0.20 3.26
CA TYR A 86 7.09 1.23 3.69
C TYR A 86 8.54 0.89 3.30
N ILE A 87 8.96 -0.38 3.42
CA ILE A 87 10.28 -0.82 2.94
C ILE A 87 10.42 -0.57 1.44
N ARG A 88 9.40 -0.86 0.65
CA ARG A 88 9.40 -0.61 -0.81
C ARG A 88 9.46 0.88 -1.12
N TYR A 89 8.75 1.72 -0.38
CA TYR A 89 8.79 3.17 -0.57
C TYR A 89 10.18 3.73 -0.24
N LEU A 90 10.76 3.36 0.90
CA LEU A 90 12.12 3.74 1.27
C LEU A 90 13.14 3.31 0.20
N SER A 91 13.04 2.07 -0.27
CA SER A 91 13.87 1.56 -1.37
C SER A 91 13.72 2.40 -2.66
N HIS A 92 12.50 2.86 -2.97
CA HIS A 92 12.24 3.70 -4.13
C HIS A 92 12.91 5.08 -4.00
N VAL A 93 12.78 5.74 -2.83
CA VAL A 93 13.42 7.04 -2.55
C VAL A 93 14.94 6.93 -2.70
N LEU A 94 15.54 5.88 -2.15
CA LEU A 94 16.99 5.64 -2.23
C LEU A 94 17.45 5.36 -3.66
N LYS A 95 16.76 4.47 -4.39
CA LYS A 95 17.11 4.11 -5.78
C LYS A 95 17.01 5.29 -6.75
N ARG A 96 16.12 6.22 -6.49
CA ARG A 96 15.98 7.45 -7.31
C ARG A 96 16.91 8.57 -6.90
N HIS A 97 17.79 8.36 -5.93
CA HIS A 97 18.70 9.38 -5.39
C HIS A 97 17.96 10.65 -4.92
N SER A 98 16.70 10.51 -4.50
CA SER A 98 15.90 11.63 -4.00
C SER A 98 16.06 11.87 -2.49
N HIS A 99 16.85 11.05 -1.81
CA HIS A 99 17.12 11.13 -0.37
C HIS A 99 17.82 12.43 0.06
N ASP A 100 18.43 13.17 -0.86
CA ASP A 100 19.07 14.47 -0.57
C ASP A 100 18.11 15.65 -0.67
N SER A 101 16.97 15.49 -1.36
CA SER A 101 15.92 16.50 -1.43
C SER A 101 15.19 16.64 -0.08
N LYS A 102 14.52 17.77 0.12
CA LYS A 102 13.70 17.96 1.31
C LYS A 102 12.58 16.94 1.38
N GLU A 103 11.86 16.75 0.28
CA GLU A 103 10.75 15.81 0.14
C GLU A 103 11.21 14.37 0.40
N GLY A 104 12.39 14.01 -0.08
CA GLY A 104 12.97 12.68 0.15
C GLY A 104 13.36 12.46 1.62
N LYS A 105 13.89 13.47 2.30
CA LYS A 105 14.21 13.40 3.74
C LYS A 105 12.94 13.28 4.58
N ASP A 106 11.92 14.09 4.29
CA ASP A 106 10.63 14.06 4.97
C ASP A 106 9.97 12.68 4.77
N ALA A 107 10.03 12.10 3.56
CA ALA A 107 9.52 10.78 3.26
C ALA A 107 10.28 9.67 4.02
N ILE A 108 11.61 9.76 4.12
CA ILE A 108 12.43 8.78 4.88
C ILE A 108 12.08 8.83 6.36
N GLU A 109 12.03 10.02 6.95
CA GLU A 109 11.70 10.19 8.37
C GLU A 109 10.31 9.64 8.67
N PHE A 110 9.32 10.05 7.89
CA PHE A 110 7.94 9.60 8.02
C PHE A 110 7.81 8.08 7.89
N CYS A 111 8.30 7.49 6.79
CA CYS A 111 8.19 6.07 6.55
C CYS A 111 8.96 5.22 7.56
N SER A 112 10.13 5.69 8.04
CA SER A 112 10.89 4.99 9.07
C SER A 112 10.11 4.90 10.38
N LYS A 113 9.52 6.02 10.82
CA LYS A 113 8.69 6.06 12.02
C LYS A 113 7.44 5.17 11.90
N ARG A 114 6.77 5.20 10.74
CA ARG A 114 5.60 4.35 10.48
C ARG A 114 5.99 2.87 10.45
N LEU A 115 7.13 2.55 9.86
CA LEU A 115 7.65 1.18 9.82
C LEU A 115 7.98 0.65 11.22
N GLU A 116 8.63 1.45 12.07
CA GLU A 116 8.90 1.08 13.47
C GLU A 116 7.60 0.79 14.23
N ASP A 117 6.59 1.65 14.09
CA ASP A 117 5.28 1.45 14.70
C ASP A 117 4.62 0.14 14.24
N VAL A 118 4.58 -0.10 12.93
CA VAL A 118 3.99 -1.33 12.37
C VAL A 118 4.77 -2.57 12.82
N LEU A 119 6.10 -2.56 12.78
CA LEU A 119 6.93 -3.69 13.19
C LEU A 119 6.80 -4.02 14.68
N SER A 120 6.32 -3.09 15.51
CA SER A 120 6.02 -3.39 16.91
C SER A 120 4.83 -4.36 17.09
N ARG A 121 4.00 -4.55 16.04
CA ARG A 121 2.81 -5.39 16.02
C ARG A 121 2.91 -6.59 15.08
N VAL A 122 3.88 -6.59 14.18
CA VAL A 122 4.04 -7.62 13.15
C VAL A 122 5.20 -8.54 13.49
N GLU A 123 4.90 -9.79 13.85
CA GLU A 123 5.93 -10.81 14.15
C GLU A 123 6.28 -11.65 12.91
N THR A 124 5.33 -11.87 12.01
CA THR A 124 5.49 -12.66 10.79
C THR A 124 4.66 -12.08 9.65
N LEU A 125 5.07 -12.32 8.41
CA LEU A 125 4.32 -11.87 7.22
C LEU A 125 3.27 -12.88 6.75
N ASP A 126 3.21 -14.07 7.33
CA ASP A 126 2.23 -15.11 6.97
C ASP A 126 0.82 -14.77 7.48
N PHE A 127 -0.20 -15.11 6.66
CA PHE A 127 -1.63 -14.98 6.99
C PHE A 127 -2.49 -15.94 6.14
#